data_82e48d1d2c1a7118eda3431760975d7e
#
_entry.id   82e48d1d2c1a7118eda3431760975d7e
#
_cell.length_a   1.000
_cell.length_b   1.000
_cell.length_c   1.000
_cell.angle_alpha   90.00
_cell.angle_beta   90.00
_cell.angle_gamma   90.00
#
_symmetry.space_group_name_H-M   'P 1'
#
loop_
_entity.id
_entity.type
_entity.pdbx_description
1 polymer ?
#
loop_
_entity_poly.entity_id
_entity_poly.type
_entity_poly.pdbx_seq_one_letter_code
_entity_poly.pdbx_strand_id
1 'polypeptide(L)'
;MCYATIAGTRIVGRLTAGNRHGLLVPTSTTDQELSHLRNSLPDAVKIQRIEERLSALGNVICTNDHVALVHPDLERETEELIADVLGVEVFRQTVADNVLVGSYMALSNQGGIVHPRTGVQDQDELSSLLQVPLVAGSVNRGSSVVGAGMVVNDWLAVTGTSLAYLRLLPSLSFRSISP
;
A
#
# COMPACT_ATOMS: atom_id res chain seq x y z
N MET A 1 3.61 -17.07 7.31
CA MET A 1 2.27 -16.45 7.23
C MET A 1 1.88 -16.07 8.64
N CYS A 2 1.56 -14.80 8.88
CA CYS A 2 1.18 -14.30 10.19
C CYS A 2 -0.32 -13.96 10.20
N TYR A 3 -1.05 -14.47 11.17
CA TYR A 3 -2.44 -14.10 11.42
C TYR A 3 -2.43 -13.00 12.47
N ALA A 4 -2.93 -11.82 12.13
CA ALA A 4 -2.92 -10.68 13.02
C ALA A 4 -4.27 -9.95 13.05
N THR A 5 -4.50 -9.22 14.11
CA THR A 5 -5.54 -8.20 14.24
C THR A 5 -4.88 -6.84 14.51
N ILE A 6 -5.57 -5.79 14.18
CA ILE A 6 -5.23 -4.41 14.52
C ILE A 6 -6.45 -3.77 15.15
N ALA A 7 -6.32 -3.30 16.37
CA ALA A 7 -7.45 -2.79 17.18
C ALA A 7 -8.62 -3.80 17.25
N GLY A 8 -8.31 -5.10 17.40
CA GLY A 8 -9.29 -6.18 17.44
C GLY A 8 -9.98 -6.49 16.10
N THR A 9 -9.63 -5.82 15.01
CA THR A 9 -10.21 -6.06 13.68
C THR A 9 -9.28 -6.86 12.78
N ARG A 10 -9.86 -7.59 11.81
CA ARG A 10 -9.10 -8.34 10.81
C ARG A 10 -8.82 -7.56 9.52
N ILE A 11 -9.17 -6.26 9.49
CA ILE A 11 -8.99 -5.39 8.32
C ILE A 11 -7.55 -4.82 8.34
N VAL A 12 -6.56 -5.70 8.42
CA VAL A 12 -5.15 -5.34 8.63
C VAL A 12 -4.63 -4.43 7.51
N GLY A 13 -4.85 -4.78 6.25
CA GLY A 13 -4.31 -4.05 5.12
C GLY A 13 -4.83 -2.61 4.96
N ARG A 14 -5.97 -2.26 5.57
CA ARG A 14 -6.47 -0.87 5.58
C ARG A 14 -5.90 -0.04 6.72
N LEU A 15 -5.51 -0.69 7.80
CA LEU A 15 -5.02 -0.03 9.01
C LEU A 15 -3.50 0.09 9.03
N THR A 16 -2.80 -0.69 8.22
CA THR A 16 -1.34 -0.74 8.21
C THR A 16 -0.79 -0.36 6.85
N ALA A 17 0.42 0.21 6.85
CA ALA A 17 1.22 0.43 5.66
C ALA A 17 2.65 -0.02 5.93
N GLY A 18 3.34 -0.57 4.95
CA GLY A 18 4.71 -1.04 5.17
C GLY A 18 5.39 -1.55 3.91
N ASN A 19 6.68 -1.75 4.04
CA ASN A 19 7.55 -2.33 3.04
C ASN A 19 8.51 -3.34 3.70
N ARG A 20 9.58 -3.76 3.03
CA ARG A 20 10.56 -4.69 3.60
C ARG A 20 11.31 -4.14 4.82
N HIS A 21 11.39 -2.82 5.00
CA HIS A 21 12.14 -2.18 6.08
C HIS A 21 11.30 -1.97 7.34
N GLY A 22 10.00 -1.72 7.19
CA GLY A 22 9.15 -1.41 8.32
C GLY A 22 7.67 -1.61 8.10
N LEU A 23 6.94 -1.63 9.22
CA LEU A 23 5.50 -1.70 9.29
C LEU A 23 4.98 -0.58 10.19
N LEU A 24 4.10 0.24 9.63
CA LEU A 24 3.41 1.31 10.33
C LEU A 24 2.06 0.82 10.80
N VAL A 25 1.74 1.05 12.07
CA VAL A 25 0.47 0.66 12.68
C VAL A 25 -0.16 1.86 13.38
N PRO A 26 -1.49 1.98 13.46
CA PRO A 26 -2.15 3.09 14.15
C PRO A 26 -1.99 2.97 15.68
N THR A 27 -2.15 4.08 16.40
CA THR A 27 -2.14 4.13 17.87
C THR A 27 -3.15 3.20 18.52
N SER A 28 -4.25 2.90 17.85
CA SER A 28 -5.29 1.96 18.32
C SER A 28 -4.81 0.50 18.43
N THR A 29 -3.62 0.16 17.87
CA THR A 29 -3.01 -1.17 17.99
C THR A 29 -2.63 -1.43 19.44
N THR A 30 -3.10 -2.53 20.01
CA THR A 30 -2.82 -2.92 21.39
C THR A 30 -1.39 -3.41 21.58
N ASP A 31 -0.89 -3.40 22.83
CA ASP A 31 0.47 -3.89 23.11
C ASP A 31 0.62 -5.40 22.86
N GLN A 32 -0.46 -6.16 23.04
CA GLN A 32 -0.49 -7.58 22.73
C GLN A 32 -0.37 -7.83 21.22
N GLU A 33 -1.11 -7.07 20.41
CA GLU A 33 -1.04 -7.14 18.95
C GLU A 33 0.36 -6.73 18.45
N LEU A 34 0.92 -5.66 19.01
CA LEU A 34 2.27 -5.20 18.67
C LEU A 34 3.33 -6.26 19.01
N SER A 35 3.24 -6.86 20.20
CA SER A 35 4.15 -7.94 20.61
C SER A 35 4.01 -9.17 19.71
N HIS A 36 2.78 -9.52 19.33
CA HIS A 36 2.52 -10.62 18.40
C HIS A 36 3.14 -10.35 17.01
N LEU A 37 2.99 -9.12 16.48
CA LEU A 37 3.60 -8.72 15.21
C LEU A 37 5.13 -8.78 15.28
N ARG A 38 5.75 -8.27 16.36
CA ARG A 38 7.20 -8.32 16.56
C ARG A 38 7.74 -9.75 16.59
N ASN A 39 7.02 -10.65 17.23
CA ASN A 39 7.40 -12.07 17.32
C ASN A 39 7.18 -12.86 16.03
N SER A 40 6.34 -12.33 15.13
CA SER A 40 5.95 -13.02 13.89
C SER A 40 6.67 -12.51 12.65
N LEU A 41 7.17 -11.28 12.68
CA LEU A 41 7.92 -10.67 11.59
C LEU A 41 9.43 -10.80 11.81
N PRO A 42 10.25 -10.76 10.75
CA PRO A 42 11.69 -10.75 10.87
C PRO A 42 12.19 -9.57 11.73
N ASP A 43 13.25 -9.77 12.49
CA ASP A 43 13.84 -8.73 13.38
C ASP A 43 14.30 -7.47 12.62
N ALA A 44 14.60 -7.62 11.33
CA ALA A 44 14.98 -6.49 10.48
C ALA A 44 13.82 -5.52 10.18
N VAL A 45 12.57 -5.95 10.36
CA VAL A 45 11.38 -5.13 10.08
C VAL A 45 11.07 -4.26 11.30
N LYS A 46 11.28 -2.95 11.17
CA LYS A 46 10.91 -1.98 12.20
C LYS A 46 9.38 -1.88 12.30
N ILE A 47 8.80 -1.97 13.50
CA ILE A 47 7.36 -1.78 13.71
C ILE A 47 7.15 -0.52 14.54
N GLN A 48 6.43 0.45 13.98
CA GLN A 48 6.20 1.73 14.62
C GLN A 48 4.71 2.06 14.68
N ARG A 49 4.23 2.46 15.88
CA ARG A 49 2.93 3.10 16.04
C ARG A 49 3.01 4.55 15.58
N ILE A 50 2.00 5.00 14.85
CA ILE A 50 1.87 6.38 14.40
C ILE A 50 0.62 6.99 15.04
N GLU A 51 0.82 8.15 15.66
CA GLU A 51 -0.27 9.02 16.11
C GLU A 51 -0.66 9.93 14.96
N GLU A 52 -1.69 9.50 14.23
CA GLU A 52 -2.19 10.22 13.06
C GLU A 52 -3.73 10.22 13.10
N ARG A 53 -4.32 11.37 12.84
CA ARG A 53 -5.78 11.54 12.75
C ARG A 53 -6.37 10.64 11.67
N LEU A 54 -5.65 10.47 10.56
CA LEU A 54 -6.00 9.56 9.47
C LEU A 54 -5.53 8.13 9.78
N SER A 55 -6.12 7.50 10.79
CA SER A 55 -5.69 6.22 11.37
C SER A 55 -5.77 5.01 10.42
N ALA A 56 -6.46 5.12 9.30
CA ALA A 56 -6.51 4.08 8.27
C ALA A 56 -5.29 4.19 7.34
N LEU A 57 -4.10 3.91 7.87
CA LEU A 57 -2.81 4.16 7.20
C LEU A 57 -2.72 3.53 5.80
N GLY A 58 -3.25 2.32 5.62
CA GLY A 58 -3.25 1.63 4.33
C GLY A 58 -4.18 2.27 3.27
N ASN A 59 -5.04 3.22 3.66
CA ASN A 59 -5.83 4.00 2.70
C ASN A 59 -5.10 5.27 2.26
N VAL A 60 -4.29 5.84 3.14
CA VAL A 60 -3.66 7.16 2.97
C VAL A 60 -2.19 7.09 2.56
N ILE A 61 -1.59 5.90 2.64
CA ILE A 61 -0.19 5.64 2.29
C ILE A 61 -0.15 4.53 1.24
N CYS A 62 0.57 4.76 0.15
CA CYS A 62 0.96 3.73 -0.82
C CYS A 62 2.47 3.76 -0.98
N THR A 63 3.16 2.66 -0.72
CA THR A 63 4.61 2.62 -0.69
C THR A 63 5.17 1.39 -1.40
N ASN A 64 6.38 1.54 -1.95
CA ASN A 64 7.29 0.45 -2.27
C ASN A 64 8.54 0.55 -1.35
N ASP A 65 9.67 -0.02 -1.74
CA ASP A 65 10.89 0.03 -0.92
C ASP A 65 11.72 1.30 -1.10
N HIS A 66 11.28 2.23 -1.95
CA HIS A 66 12.04 3.45 -2.31
C HIS A 66 11.24 4.73 -2.10
N VAL A 67 9.94 4.69 -2.40
CA VAL A 67 9.07 5.87 -2.40
C VAL A 67 7.76 5.56 -1.70
N ALA A 68 7.23 6.54 -0.98
CA ALA A 68 5.87 6.53 -0.44
C ALA A 68 5.06 7.72 -0.97
N LEU A 69 3.90 7.45 -1.50
CA LEU A 69 2.88 8.46 -1.77
C LEU A 69 1.93 8.53 -0.58
N VAL A 70 1.64 9.75 -0.13
CA VAL A 70 0.82 9.97 1.06
C VAL A 70 -0.30 10.97 0.79
N HIS A 71 -1.32 10.91 1.62
CA HIS A 71 -2.43 11.86 1.62
C HIS A 71 -1.94 13.30 1.77
N PRO A 72 -2.47 14.28 1.01
CA PRO A 72 -2.02 15.67 1.07
C PRO A 72 -2.12 16.34 2.47
N ASP A 73 -3.13 15.94 3.27
CA ASP A 73 -3.37 16.50 4.60
C ASP A 73 -2.72 15.67 5.73
N LEU A 74 -1.75 14.81 5.40
CA LEU A 74 -1.01 14.07 6.42
C LEU A 74 -0.18 15.03 7.27
N GLU A 75 -0.05 14.76 8.58
CA GLU A 75 0.76 15.56 9.47
C GLU A 75 2.24 15.45 9.11
N ARG A 76 2.99 16.56 9.22
CA ARG A 76 4.40 16.59 8.83
C ARG A 76 5.26 15.64 9.69
N GLU A 77 4.96 15.54 10.96
CA GLU A 77 5.64 14.61 11.87
C GLU A 77 5.43 13.16 11.43
N THR A 78 4.24 12.84 10.92
CA THR A 78 3.94 11.52 10.37
C THR A 78 4.75 11.24 9.10
N GLU A 79 4.95 12.23 8.22
CA GLU A 79 5.80 12.07 7.03
C GLU A 79 7.26 11.76 7.40
N GLU A 80 7.79 12.47 8.39
CA GLU A 80 9.16 12.25 8.88
C GLU A 80 9.31 10.84 9.47
N LEU A 81 8.30 10.35 10.22
CA LEU A 81 8.26 8.99 10.74
C LEU A 81 8.16 7.94 9.61
N ILE A 82 7.34 8.18 8.58
CA ILE A 82 7.24 7.30 7.42
C ILE A 82 8.60 7.18 6.74
N ALA A 83 9.27 8.30 6.47
CA ALA A 83 10.58 8.33 5.84
C ALA A 83 11.63 7.55 6.65
N ASP A 84 11.67 7.72 7.97
CA ASP A 84 12.65 7.03 8.84
C ASP A 84 12.37 5.54 8.99
N VAL A 85 11.11 5.16 9.21
CA VAL A 85 10.76 3.76 9.49
C VAL A 85 10.80 2.90 8.23
N LEU A 86 10.27 3.43 7.12
CA LEU A 86 10.22 2.71 5.84
C LEU A 86 11.48 2.91 4.99
N GLY A 87 12.33 3.90 5.32
CA GLY A 87 13.54 4.21 4.58
C GLY A 87 13.26 4.71 3.16
N VAL A 88 12.24 5.53 2.96
CA VAL A 88 11.73 5.97 1.65
C VAL A 88 11.64 7.49 1.55
N GLU A 89 11.65 7.99 0.31
CA GLU A 89 11.22 9.36 0.05
C GLU A 89 9.69 9.46 0.10
N VAL A 90 9.18 10.52 0.72
CA VAL A 90 7.73 10.70 0.93
C VAL A 90 7.23 11.88 0.11
N PHE A 91 6.17 11.65 -0.66
CA PHE A 91 5.53 12.68 -1.49
C PHE A 91 4.05 12.76 -1.22
N ARG A 92 3.54 13.97 -1.00
CA ARG A 92 2.09 14.24 -0.96
C ARG A 92 1.54 14.20 -2.37
N GLN A 93 0.53 13.37 -2.60
CA GLN A 93 0.01 13.18 -3.95
C GLN A 93 -1.47 12.79 -3.95
N THR A 94 -2.11 12.92 -5.11
CA THR A 94 -3.45 12.39 -5.38
C THR A 94 -3.39 11.43 -6.57
N VAL A 95 -4.38 10.55 -6.67
CA VAL A 95 -4.52 9.61 -7.80
C VAL A 95 -5.90 9.81 -8.42
N ALA A 96 -5.97 10.33 -9.64
CA ALA A 96 -7.21 10.70 -10.33
C ALA A 96 -8.13 11.55 -9.42
N ASP A 97 -7.59 12.64 -8.84
CA ASP A 97 -8.24 13.55 -7.89
C ASP A 97 -8.65 12.92 -6.54
N ASN A 98 -8.29 11.67 -6.29
CA ASN A 98 -8.55 11.02 -5.01
C ASN A 98 -7.37 11.20 -4.07
N VAL A 99 -7.64 11.67 -2.87
CA VAL A 99 -6.64 11.88 -1.81
C VAL A 99 -6.22 10.58 -1.10
N LEU A 100 -7.03 9.52 -1.18
CA LEU A 100 -6.76 8.23 -0.55
C LEU A 100 -5.88 7.36 -1.44
N VAL A 101 -4.62 7.76 -1.63
CA VAL A 101 -3.67 7.13 -2.55
C VAL A 101 -3.55 5.62 -2.36
N GLY A 102 -3.51 5.14 -1.11
CA GLY A 102 -3.41 3.72 -0.78
C GLY A 102 -4.65 2.91 -1.14
N SER A 103 -5.84 3.54 -1.26
CA SER A 103 -7.05 2.87 -1.72
C SER A 103 -7.13 2.74 -3.24
N TYR A 104 -6.55 3.69 -3.97
CA TYR A 104 -6.69 3.79 -5.42
C TYR A 104 -5.43 3.43 -6.21
N MET A 105 -4.40 2.94 -5.51
CA MET A 105 -3.14 2.52 -6.09
C MET A 105 -2.61 1.26 -5.41
N ALA A 106 -1.96 0.39 -6.17
CA ALA A 106 -1.18 -0.73 -5.65
C ALA A 106 0.20 -0.70 -6.33
N LEU A 107 1.26 -0.79 -5.53
CA LEU A 107 2.63 -0.55 -5.96
C LEU A 107 3.57 -1.67 -5.52
N SER A 108 4.53 -2.00 -6.39
CA SER A 108 5.70 -2.83 -6.10
C SER A 108 6.97 -2.10 -6.56
N ASN A 109 8.15 -2.72 -6.39
CA ASN A 109 9.39 -2.15 -6.92
C ASN A 109 9.53 -2.32 -8.45
N GLN A 110 8.66 -3.11 -9.07
CA GLN A 110 8.70 -3.39 -10.51
C GLN A 110 7.62 -2.67 -11.31
N GLY A 111 6.61 -2.11 -10.64
CA GLY A 111 5.50 -1.42 -11.28
C GLY A 111 4.30 -1.26 -10.39
N GLY A 112 3.28 -0.62 -10.90
CA GLY A 112 2.05 -0.38 -10.15
C GLY A 112 0.83 -0.26 -11.03
N ILE A 113 -0.32 -0.38 -10.38
CA ILE A 113 -1.63 -0.14 -10.97
C ILE A 113 -2.28 1.04 -10.26
N VAL A 114 -2.82 1.95 -11.04
CA VAL A 114 -3.51 3.15 -10.56
C VAL A 114 -4.97 3.14 -10.97
N HIS A 115 -5.74 4.01 -10.37
CA HIS A 115 -7.17 4.21 -10.66
C HIS A 115 -7.43 4.29 -12.17
N PRO A 116 -8.50 3.64 -12.71
CA PRO A 116 -8.74 3.54 -14.16
C PRO A 116 -8.99 4.88 -14.86
N ARG A 117 -9.34 5.94 -14.13
CA ARG A 117 -9.51 7.29 -14.68
C ARG A 117 -8.28 8.18 -14.57
N THR A 118 -7.14 7.65 -14.14
CA THR A 118 -5.88 8.41 -14.14
C THR A 118 -5.50 8.77 -15.57
N GLY A 119 -5.36 10.07 -15.84
CA GLY A 119 -4.97 10.57 -17.15
C GLY A 119 -3.58 10.11 -17.56
N VAL A 120 -3.29 10.12 -18.86
CA VAL A 120 -1.96 9.70 -19.36
C VAL A 120 -0.86 10.61 -18.80
N GLN A 121 -1.10 11.91 -18.73
CA GLN A 121 -0.14 12.88 -18.19
C GLN A 121 0.15 12.60 -16.70
N ASP A 122 -0.90 12.44 -15.89
CA ASP A 122 -0.78 12.11 -14.46
C ASP A 122 -0.06 10.78 -14.26
N GLN A 123 -0.36 9.80 -15.13
CA GLN A 123 0.30 8.49 -15.09
C GLN A 123 1.80 8.60 -15.39
N ASP A 124 2.18 9.43 -16.38
CA ASP A 124 3.58 9.68 -16.73
C ASP A 124 4.31 10.45 -15.61
N GLU A 125 3.66 11.44 -14.99
CA GLU A 125 4.21 12.16 -13.84
C GLU A 125 4.43 11.23 -12.65
N LEU A 126 3.43 10.45 -12.28
CA LEU A 126 3.53 9.47 -11.19
C LEU A 126 4.58 8.40 -11.49
N SER A 127 4.66 7.90 -12.73
CA SER A 127 5.66 6.93 -13.15
C SER A 127 7.08 7.51 -13.05
N SER A 128 7.25 8.77 -13.42
CA SER A 128 8.55 9.47 -13.29
C SER A 128 8.94 9.69 -11.83
N LEU A 129 7.97 10.03 -10.98
CA LEU A 129 8.18 10.21 -9.54
C LEU A 129 8.56 8.89 -8.85
N LEU A 130 7.83 7.83 -9.15
CA LEU A 130 8.00 6.51 -8.55
C LEU A 130 9.12 5.69 -9.18
N GLN A 131 9.66 6.11 -10.32
CA GLN A 131 10.66 5.40 -11.12
C GLN A 131 10.26 3.97 -11.49
N VAL A 132 8.97 3.72 -11.62
CA VAL A 132 8.40 2.42 -12.04
C VAL A 132 7.28 2.62 -13.05
N PRO A 133 7.07 1.68 -13.98
CA PRO A 133 5.96 1.75 -14.92
C PRO A 133 4.61 1.62 -14.21
N LEU A 134 3.66 2.44 -14.61
CA LEU A 134 2.29 2.41 -14.08
C LEU A 134 1.29 2.04 -15.17
N VAL A 135 0.22 1.38 -14.76
CA VAL A 135 -0.91 1.04 -15.62
C VAL A 135 -2.21 1.49 -14.97
N ALA A 136 -3.03 2.24 -15.69
CA ALA A 136 -4.38 2.57 -15.25
C ALA A 136 -5.30 1.34 -15.46
N GLY A 137 -6.01 0.93 -14.42
CA GLY A 137 -6.86 -0.26 -14.53
C GLY A 137 -7.79 -0.47 -13.35
N SER A 138 -8.66 -1.46 -13.48
CA SER A 138 -9.59 -1.87 -12.43
C SER A 138 -9.32 -3.30 -11.98
N VAL A 139 -9.77 -3.66 -10.79
CA VAL A 139 -9.68 -5.01 -10.22
C VAL A 139 -11.07 -5.55 -9.89
N ASN A 140 -11.21 -6.84 -9.63
CA ASN A 140 -12.43 -7.45 -9.09
C ASN A 140 -13.72 -7.06 -9.87
N ARG A 141 -13.75 -7.28 -11.20
CA ARG A 141 -14.87 -6.99 -12.12
C ARG A 141 -15.19 -5.49 -12.25
N GLY A 142 -14.18 -4.64 -12.35
CA GLY A 142 -14.37 -3.22 -12.64
C GLY A 142 -14.33 -2.31 -11.41
N SER A 143 -13.90 -2.82 -10.25
CA SER A 143 -13.66 -1.97 -9.08
C SER A 143 -12.51 -1.02 -9.34
N SER A 144 -12.74 0.28 -9.11
CA SER A 144 -11.72 1.32 -9.21
C SER A 144 -10.86 1.45 -7.94
N VAL A 145 -11.28 0.82 -6.85
CA VAL A 145 -10.57 0.83 -5.56
C VAL A 145 -9.48 -0.25 -5.59
N VAL A 146 -8.44 0.03 -6.35
CA VAL A 146 -7.41 -0.94 -6.72
C VAL A 146 -6.63 -1.43 -5.50
N GLY A 147 -6.16 -0.51 -4.67
CA GLY A 147 -5.34 -0.84 -3.49
C GLY A 147 -6.12 -1.61 -2.41
N ALA A 148 -7.45 -1.46 -2.35
CA ALA A 148 -8.27 -2.27 -1.44
C ALA A 148 -8.68 -3.63 -2.02
N GLY A 149 -8.54 -3.81 -3.33
CA GLY A 149 -8.92 -5.03 -4.03
C GLY A 149 -7.75 -5.92 -4.44
N MET A 150 -6.52 -5.51 -4.14
CA MET A 150 -5.30 -6.18 -4.59
C MET A 150 -4.21 -6.10 -3.53
N VAL A 151 -3.41 -7.13 -3.42
CA VAL A 151 -2.13 -7.11 -2.69
C VAL A 151 -1.04 -7.52 -3.67
N VAL A 152 0.03 -6.75 -3.73
CA VAL A 152 1.12 -6.96 -4.68
C VAL A 152 2.48 -6.83 -4.01
N ASN A 153 3.43 -7.62 -4.46
CA ASN A 153 4.85 -7.46 -4.23
C ASN A 153 5.62 -7.79 -5.52
N ASP A 154 6.94 -7.81 -5.49
CA ASP A 154 7.78 -8.03 -6.67
C ASP A 154 7.63 -9.43 -7.31
N TRP A 155 7.04 -10.39 -6.62
CA TRP A 155 6.92 -11.78 -7.06
C TRP A 155 5.48 -12.26 -7.24
N LEU A 156 4.54 -11.61 -6.57
CA LEU A 156 3.16 -12.08 -6.48
C LEU A 156 2.18 -10.93 -6.45
N ALA A 157 1.11 -11.08 -7.21
CA ALA A 157 -0.08 -10.23 -7.12
C ALA A 157 -1.30 -11.10 -6.79
N VAL A 158 -2.05 -10.72 -5.77
CA VAL A 158 -3.26 -11.42 -5.32
C VAL A 158 -4.44 -10.47 -5.43
N THR A 159 -5.49 -10.91 -6.14
CA THR A 159 -6.77 -10.21 -6.27
C THR A 159 -7.91 -11.12 -5.82
N GLY A 160 -9.10 -10.60 -5.66
CA GLY A 160 -10.31 -11.40 -5.41
C GLY A 160 -10.64 -12.34 -6.56
N THR A 161 -11.54 -13.30 -6.34
CA THR A 161 -11.92 -14.39 -7.25
C THR A 161 -12.51 -13.97 -8.60
N SER A 162 -12.78 -12.70 -8.78
CA SER A 162 -13.24 -12.12 -10.05
C SER A 162 -12.09 -11.51 -10.79
N LEU A 163 -11.44 -12.31 -11.60
CA LEU A 163 -10.35 -11.92 -12.47
C LEU A 163 -10.65 -10.62 -13.22
N ALA A 164 -9.86 -9.58 -12.91
CA ALA A 164 -9.58 -8.54 -13.87
C ALA A 164 -8.47 -9.04 -14.79
N TYR A 165 -8.62 -8.85 -16.09
CA TYR A 165 -7.54 -9.05 -17.04
C TYR A 165 -6.49 -7.99 -16.80
N LEU A 166 -5.55 -8.30 -15.94
CA LEU A 166 -4.38 -7.47 -15.70
C LEU A 166 -3.19 -8.11 -16.41
N ARG A 167 -2.85 -7.59 -17.56
CA ARG A 167 -1.57 -7.87 -18.22
C ARG A 167 -0.52 -6.94 -17.60
N LEU A 168 -0.20 -7.16 -16.33
CA LEU A 168 0.99 -6.58 -15.75
C LEU A 168 2.18 -7.34 -16.29
N LEU A 169 3.17 -6.65 -16.77
CA LEU A 169 4.50 -7.05 -17.26
C LEU A 169 4.80 -8.56 -17.37
N PRO A 170 5.60 -9.02 -18.35
CA PRO A 170 5.84 -10.45 -18.63
C PRO A 170 6.45 -11.26 -17.50
N SER A 171 6.86 -10.62 -16.40
CA SER A 171 7.58 -11.24 -15.28
C SER A 171 6.73 -11.60 -14.05
N LEU A 172 5.47 -11.14 -13.96
CA LEU A 172 4.61 -11.41 -12.80
C LEU A 172 3.71 -12.63 -13.05
N SER A 173 3.90 -13.67 -12.25
CA SER A 173 3.00 -14.84 -12.25
C SER A 173 1.78 -14.58 -11.36
N PHE A 174 0.59 -14.59 -11.95
CA PHE A 174 -0.67 -14.47 -11.22
C PHE A 174 -1.11 -15.81 -10.65
N ARG A 175 -1.46 -15.84 -9.37
CA ARG A 175 -2.24 -16.93 -8.79
C ARG A 175 -3.59 -16.40 -8.35
N SER A 176 -4.67 -16.93 -8.94
CA SER A 176 -6.01 -16.77 -8.39
C SER A 176 -6.17 -17.78 -7.24
N ILE A 177 -6.63 -17.32 -6.10
CA ILE A 177 -7.07 -18.21 -5.03
C ILE A 177 -8.54 -18.49 -5.32
N SER A 178 -8.84 -19.68 -5.84
CA SER A 178 -10.21 -20.21 -5.88
C SER A 178 -10.59 -20.71 -4.49
N PRO A 179 -11.88 -20.61 -4.10
CA PRO A 179 -12.35 -21.05 -2.80
C PRO A 179 -12.16 -22.54 -2.57
#